data_859e29d2cc969d1c2457e55ec6d970b5
#
_entry.id   859e29d2cc969d1c2457e55ec6d970b5
#
_cell.length_a   1.000
_cell.length_b   1.000
_cell.length_c   1.000
_cell.angle_alpha   90.00
_cell.angle_beta   90.00
_cell.angle_gamma   90.00
#
_symmetry.space_group_name_H-M   'P 1'
#
loop_
_entity.id
_entity.type
_entity.pdbx_description
1 polymer ?
#
loop_
_entity_poly.entity_id
_entity_poly.type
_entity_poly.pdbx_seq_one_letter_code
_entity_poly.pdbx_strand_id
1 'polypeptide(L)'
;MSLENSDIVFENNSIYLSNNKNEFFSINARSGTIKWAQSINSSLRPTIIENLIFTVSNEGFLFIIDDSTGNIIRITDVLKNFKEKLEIKPIGFIHAKNKIFLSLSNGSLVTINSSTGIQENVTKINNSKISRPYVLNNSMFLIKDNALAKIE
;
A
#
# COMPACT_ATOMS: atom_id res chain seq x y z
N MET A 1 21.49 0.85 -7.83
CA MET A 1 20.25 0.63 -7.06
C MET A 1 19.80 -0.81 -7.26
N SER A 2 19.66 -1.55 -6.17
CA SER A 2 19.20 -2.94 -6.19
C SER A 2 17.74 -3.05 -6.62
N LEU A 3 17.34 -4.21 -7.15
CA LEU A 3 15.95 -4.54 -7.39
C LEU A 3 15.26 -4.86 -6.06
N GLU A 4 14.19 -4.14 -5.77
CA GLU A 4 13.33 -4.39 -4.62
C GLU A 4 11.96 -4.78 -5.12
N ASN A 5 11.51 -5.96 -4.73
CA ASN A 5 10.21 -6.49 -5.09
C ASN A 5 9.23 -6.35 -3.92
N SER A 6 7.94 -6.23 -4.24
CA SER A 6 6.89 -6.46 -3.25
C SER A 6 6.84 -7.94 -2.85
N ASP A 7 6.14 -8.23 -1.77
CA ASP A 7 5.68 -9.60 -1.52
C ASP A 7 4.77 -10.05 -2.67
N ILE A 8 4.89 -11.32 -3.04
CA ILE A 8 3.99 -11.94 -4.01
C ILE A 8 2.63 -12.19 -3.35
N VAL A 9 1.57 -11.77 -4.01
CA VAL A 9 0.19 -12.02 -3.58
C VAL A 9 -0.48 -12.96 -4.58
N PHE A 10 -1.09 -14.02 -4.09
CA PHE A 10 -1.90 -14.94 -4.89
C PHE A 10 -3.36 -14.80 -4.48
N GLU A 11 -4.21 -14.44 -5.42
CA GLU A 11 -5.65 -14.27 -5.22
C GLU A 11 -6.38 -14.56 -6.54
N ASN A 12 -7.53 -15.23 -6.48
CA ASN A 12 -8.40 -15.48 -7.65
C ASN A 12 -7.66 -16.02 -8.89
N ASN A 13 -6.77 -17.01 -8.70
CA ASN A 13 -5.95 -17.61 -9.76
C ASN A 13 -5.02 -16.60 -10.48
N SER A 14 -4.72 -15.51 -9.85
CA SER A 14 -3.78 -14.48 -10.33
C SER A 14 -2.65 -14.27 -9.32
N ILE A 15 -1.47 -13.99 -9.84
CA ILE A 15 -0.30 -13.60 -9.06
C ILE A 15 -0.05 -12.12 -9.29
N TYR A 16 0.11 -11.36 -8.21
CA TYR A 16 0.41 -9.93 -8.24
C TYR A 16 1.77 -9.68 -7.63
N LEU A 17 2.57 -8.91 -8.31
CA LEU A 17 3.86 -8.43 -7.81
C LEU A 17 4.23 -7.10 -8.45
N SER A 18 4.98 -6.31 -7.71
CA SER A 18 5.53 -5.04 -8.18
C SER A 18 7.00 -4.90 -7.76
N ASN A 19 7.68 -3.91 -8.33
CA ASN A 19 9.07 -3.63 -7.98
C ASN A 19 9.39 -2.13 -8.10
N ASN A 20 10.62 -1.78 -7.73
CA ASN A 20 11.16 -0.42 -7.81
C ASN A 20 11.72 -0.05 -9.20
N LYS A 21 11.34 -0.79 -10.24
CA LYS A 21 11.67 -0.53 -11.66
C LYS A 21 10.46 -0.12 -12.49
N ASN A 22 9.42 0.40 -11.83
CA ASN A 22 8.15 0.78 -12.46
C ASN A 22 7.41 -0.40 -13.13
N GLU A 23 7.41 -1.55 -12.47
CA GLU A 23 6.73 -2.72 -12.97
C GLU A 23 5.74 -3.25 -11.94
N PHE A 24 4.49 -3.36 -12.35
CA PHE A 24 3.44 -4.03 -11.59
C PHE A 24 2.69 -4.98 -12.52
N PHE A 25 2.69 -6.26 -12.16
CA PHE A 25 2.13 -7.32 -12.98
C PHE A 25 0.95 -8.02 -12.31
N SER A 26 -0.04 -8.37 -13.13
CA SER A 26 -0.98 -9.46 -12.86
C SER A 26 -0.67 -10.61 -13.81
N ILE A 27 -0.44 -11.78 -13.25
CA ILE A 27 -0.01 -12.97 -13.98
C ILE A 27 -1.03 -14.08 -13.75
N ASN A 28 -1.44 -14.77 -14.82
CA ASN A 28 -2.26 -15.97 -14.70
C ASN A 28 -1.45 -17.07 -14.02
N ALA A 29 -1.91 -17.56 -12.86
CA ALA A 29 -1.16 -18.51 -12.06
C ALA A 29 -1.03 -19.92 -12.70
N ARG A 30 -1.92 -20.27 -13.64
CA ARG A 30 -1.86 -21.58 -14.32
C ARG A 30 -0.92 -21.56 -15.51
N SER A 31 -1.03 -20.51 -16.35
CA SER A 31 -0.27 -20.41 -17.60
C SER A 31 1.06 -19.68 -17.46
N GLY A 32 1.24 -18.90 -16.40
CA GLY A 32 2.39 -18.01 -16.25
C GLY A 32 2.38 -16.79 -17.19
N THR A 33 1.28 -16.58 -17.93
CA THR A 33 1.17 -15.44 -18.84
C THR A 33 0.77 -14.16 -18.13
N ILE A 34 1.32 -13.02 -18.56
CA ILE A 34 0.94 -11.71 -18.06
C ILE A 34 -0.49 -11.39 -18.50
N LYS A 35 -1.39 -11.11 -17.57
CA LYS A 35 -2.75 -10.66 -17.84
C LYS A 35 -2.75 -9.19 -18.21
N TRP A 36 -2.05 -8.39 -17.40
CA TRP A 36 -1.82 -6.97 -17.65
C TRP A 36 -0.57 -6.50 -16.85
N ALA A 37 -0.06 -5.36 -17.24
CA ALA A 37 1.05 -4.68 -16.57
C ALA A 37 0.77 -3.18 -16.46
N GLN A 38 1.28 -2.56 -15.38
CA GLN A 38 1.23 -1.12 -15.14
C GLN A 38 2.60 -0.59 -14.75
N SER A 39 2.88 0.67 -15.11
CA SER A 39 4.11 1.35 -14.73
C SER A 39 3.97 1.99 -13.36
N ILE A 40 4.12 1.19 -12.30
CA ILE A 40 4.01 1.63 -10.90
C ILE A 40 5.28 1.24 -10.17
N ASN A 41 5.93 2.22 -9.55
CA ASN A 41 7.13 2.05 -8.74
C ASN A 41 6.72 1.73 -7.30
N SER A 42 6.56 0.46 -6.96
CA SER A 42 6.19 0.04 -5.61
C SER A 42 6.93 -1.21 -5.18
N SER A 43 7.47 -1.19 -3.97
CA SER A 43 7.99 -2.37 -3.27
C SER A 43 7.07 -2.83 -2.13
N LEU A 44 5.90 -2.22 -1.97
CA LEU A 44 4.93 -2.57 -0.95
C LEU A 44 4.01 -3.70 -1.43
N ARG A 45 3.60 -4.55 -0.48
CA ARG A 45 2.64 -5.62 -0.73
C ARG A 45 1.30 -5.04 -1.19
N PRO A 46 0.78 -5.40 -2.38
CA PRO A 46 -0.56 -4.99 -2.80
C PRO A 46 -1.64 -5.70 -1.99
N THR A 47 -2.81 -5.10 -1.90
CA THR A 47 -4.01 -5.68 -1.28
C THR A 47 -5.11 -5.82 -2.31
N ILE A 48 -5.72 -7.00 -2.39
CA ILE A 48 -6.82 -7.29 -3.30
C ILE A 48 -8.11 -7.41 -2.49
N ILE A 49 -9.11 -6.63 -2.86
CA ILE A 49 -10.43 -6.62 -2.25
C ILE A 49 -11.47 -6.75 -3.37
N GLU A 50 -12.16 -7.88 -3.41
CA GLU A 50 -13.09 -8.19 -4.50
C GLU A 50 -12.39 -8.11 -5.88
N ASN A 51 -12.76 -7.15 -6.70
CA ASN A 51 -12.18 -6.91 -8.03
C ASN A 51 -11.31 -5.65 -8.09
N LEU A 52 -10.89 -5.13 -6.94
CA LEU A 52 -10.02 -3.96 -6.82
C LEU A 52 -8.67 -4.33 -6.22
N ILE A 53 -7.64 -3.73 -6.75
CA ILE A 53 -6.27 -3.81 -6.23
C ILE A 53 -5.87 -2.45 -5.70
N PHE A 54 -5.33 -2.45 -4.48
CA PHE A 54 -4.77 -1.30 -3.82
C PHE A 54 -3.25 -1.47 -3.74
N THR A 55 -2.51 -0.48 -4.19
CA THR A 55 -1.05 -0.42 -4.01
C THR A 55 -0.60 1.01 -3.78
N VAL A 56 0.52 1.18 -3.09
CA VAL A 56 1.10 2.50 -2.81
C VAL A 56 2.50 2.54 -3.40
N SER A 57 2.76 3.55 -4.24
CA SER A 57 4.08 3.72 -4.83
C SER A 57 5.10 4.27 -3.83
N ASN A 58 6.38 4.10 -4.13
CA ASN A 58 7.48 4.60 -3.31
C ASN A 58 7.48 6.14 -3.21
N GLU A 59 6.85 6.84 -4.17
CA GLU A 59 6.66 8.29 -4.17
C GLU A 59 5.46 8.75 -3.34
N GLY A 60 4.65 7.83 -2.83
CA GLY A 60 3.49 8.14 -1.97
C GLY A 60 2.19 8.37 -2.74
N PHE A 61 1.98 7.67 -3.86
CA PHE A 61 0.69 7.65 -4.55
C PHE A 61 -0.04 6.34 -4.26
N LEU A 62 -1.26 6.43 -3.77
CA LEU A 62 -2.18 5.30 -3.69
C LEU A 62 -2.85 5.11 -5.05
N PHE A 63 -2.74 3.91 -5.59
CA PHE A 63 -3.42 3.47 -6.81
C PHE A 63 -4.55 2.51 -6.47
N ILE A 64 -5.72 2.73 -7.07
CA ILE A 64 -6.83 1.78 -7.10
C ILE A 64 -6.98 1.30 -8.53
N ILE A 65 -6.87 -0.01 -8.74
CA ILE A 65 -6.77 -0.64 -10.05
C ILE A 65 -7.89 -1.67 -10.19
N ASP A 66 -8.53 -1.72 -11.35
CA ASP A 66 -9.44 -2.81 -11.72
C ASP A 66 -8.64 -4.09 -11.97
N ASP A 67 -8.93 -5.15 -11.23
CA ASP A 67 -8.20 -6.42 -11.31
C ASP A 67 -8.32 -7.09 -12.69
N SER A 68 -9.48 -7.00 -13.31
CA SER A 68 -9.74 -7.70 -14.57
C SER A 68 -9.01 -7.07 -15.77
N THR A 69 -8.89 -5.75 -15.78
CA THR A 69 -8.36 -4.98 -16.91
C THR A 69 -6.98 -4.38 -16.67
N GLY A 70 -6.59 -4.18 -15.39
CA GLY A 70 -5.41 -3.42 -15.02
C GLY A 70 -5.59 -1.90 -15.14
N ASN A 71 -6.79 -1.42 -15.45
CA ASN A 71 -7.05 0.01 -15.58
C ASN A 71 -6.98 0.69 -14.22
N ILE A 72 -6.26 1.82 -14.16
CA ILE A 72 -6.19 2.65 -12.97
C ILE A 72 -7.50 3.42 -12.84
N ILE A 73 -8.23 3.16 -11.75
CA ILE A 73 -9.51 3.80 -11.44
C ILE A 73 -9.27 5.14 -10.75
N ARG A 74 -8.28 5.19 -9.84
CA ARG A 74 -7.99 6.36 -9.03
C ARG A 74 -6.53 6.40 -8.61
N ILE A 75 -6.01 7.63 -8.53
CA ILE A 75 -4.69 7.93 -7.94
C ILE A 75 -4.90 9.00 -6.88
N THR A 76 -4.33 8.78 -5.69
CA THR A 76 -4.35 9.76 -4.59
C THR A 76 -2.92 10.06 -4.15
N ASP A 77 -2.51 11.33 -4.18
CA ASP A 77 -1.25 11.78 -3.56
C ASP A 77 -1.45 11.83 -2.05
N VAL A 78 -0.95 10.81 -1.34
CA VAL A 78 -1.10 10.69 0.12
C VAL A 78 -0.12 11.55 0.90
N LEU A 79 0.88 12.12 0.23
CA LEU A 79 1.90 12.99 0.83
C LEU A 79 1.68 14.47 0.52
N LYS A 80 0.64 14.84 -0.21
CA LYS A 80 0.41 16.22 -0.69
C LYS A 80 0.43 17.29 0.40
N ASN A 81 0.01 16.94 1.62
CA ASN A 81 -0.08 17.89 2.75
C ASN A 81 1.17 17.89 3.64
N PHE A 82 2.18 17.08 3.31
CA PHE A 82 3.45 17.06 4.04
C PHE A 82 4.44 18.04 3.42
N LYS A 83 5.09 18.87 4.25
CA LYS A 83 6.08 19.84 3.79
C LYS A 83 7.34 19.20 3.19
N GLU A 84 7.80 18.10 3.80
CA GLU A 84 9.03 17.40 3.44
C GLU A 84 8.74 16.07 2.72
N LYS A 85 7.77 16.09 1.82
CA LYS A 85 7.26 14.89 1.18
C LYS A 85 8.31 14.04 0.46
N LEU A 86 9.38 14.65 -0.06
CA LEU A 86 10.45 13.92 -0.76
C LEU A 86 11.31 13.06 0.19
N GLU A 87 11.33 13.37 1.47
CA GLU A 87 12.05 12.63 2.50
C GLU A 87 11.21 11.55 3.16
N ILE A 88 9.88 11.62 2.98
CA ILE A 88 8.94 10.68 3.58
C ILE A 88 8.72 9.50 2.64
N LYS A 89 8.86 8.28 3.19
CA LYS A 89 8.64 7.03 2.46
C LYS A 89 7.45 6.27 3.03
N PRO A 90 6.57 5.74 2.17
CA PRO A 90 5.61 4.72 2.56
C PRO A 90 6.32 3.47 3.07
N ILE A 91 5.85 2.91 4.19
CA ILE A 91 6.46 1.75 4.82
C ILE A 91 5.62 0.50 4.58
N GLY A 92 4.32 0.61 4.64
CA GLY A 92 3.38 -0.47 4.44
C GLY A 92 1.97 -0.05 4.83
N PHE A 93 1.00 -0.77 4.32
CA PHE A 93 -0.41 -0.45 4.56
C PHE A 93 -1.24 -1.72 4.74
N ILE A 94 -2.42 -1.55 5.32
CA ILE A 94 -3.47 -2.56 5.38
C ILE A 94 -4.82 -1.95 5.00
N HIS A 95 -5.74 -2.81 4.59
CA HIS A 95 -7.15 -2.49 4.42
C HIS A 95 -7.96 -3.08 5.58
N ALA A 96 -8.74 -2.27 6.26
CA ALA A 96 -9.67 -2.69 7.29
C ALA A 96 -10.85 -1.71 7.40
N LYS A 97 -12.08 -2.24 7.56
CA LYS A 97 -13.29 -1.42 7.76
C LYS A 97 -13.47 -0.30 6.73
N ASN A 98 -13.32 -0.61 5.45
CA ASN A 98 -13.42 0.35 4.32
C ASN A 98 -12.39 1.49 4.38
N LYS A 99 -11.27 1.27 5.05
CA LYS A 99 -10.18 2.24 5.15
C LYS A 99 -8.85 1.58 4.84
N ILE A 100 -7.96 2.37 4.28
CA ILE A 100 -6.54 2.06 4.15
C ILE A 100 -5.79 2.79 5.25
N PHE A 101 -4.98 2.07 5.99
CA PHE A 101 -4.09 2.61 7.02
C PHE A 101 -2.66 2.46 6.52
N LEU A 102 -2.01 3.58 6.24
CA LEU A 102 -0.67 3.65 5.66
C LEU A 102 0.31 4.22 6.67
N SER A 103 1.34 3.44 6.99
CA SER A 103 2.46 3.87 7.81
C SER A 103 3.52 4.58 6.97
N LEU A 104 4.06 5.67 7.50
CA LEU A 104 5.10 6.48 6.88
C LEU A 104 6.41 6.45 7.68
N SER A 105 7.52 6.69 7.00
CA SER A 105 8.87 6.68 7.60
C SER A 105 9.09 7.74 8.68
N ASN A 106 8.29 8.81 8.66
CA ASN A 106 8.33 9.87 9.67
C ASN A 106 7.48 9.56 10.92
N GLY A 107 6.93 8.34 11.02
CA GLY A 107 6.11 7.91 12.16
C GLY A 107 4.64 8.36 12.12
N SER A 108 4.18 8.84 10.97
CA SER A 108 2.76 9.17 10.76
C SER A 108 1.98 7.96 10.25
N LEU A 109 0.73 7.86 10.67
CA LEU A 109 -0.26 6.92 10.15
C LEU A 109 -1.32 7.72 9.38
N VAL A 110 -1.46 7.44 8.09
CA VAL A 110 -2.45 8.09 7.21
C VAL A 110 -3.65 7.17 7.06
N THR A 111 -4.84 7.71 7.26
CA THR A 111 -6.11 7.00 7.05
C THR A 111 -6.79 7.52 5.79
N ILE A 112 -7.13 6.62 4.89
CA ILE A 112 -7.72 6.92 3.59
C ILE A 112 -8.99 6.07 3.44
N ASN A 113 -10.07 6.70 3.00
CA ASN A 113 -11.30 5.97 2.65
C ASN A 113 -11.06 5.14 1.38
N SER A 114 -11.25 3.83 1.44
CA SER A 114 -10.95 2.94 0.32
C SER A 114 -11.92 3.06 -0.85
N SER A 115 -13.16 3.49 -0.60
CA SER A 115 -14.16 3.67 -1.66
C SER A 115 -13.97 4.97 -2.44
N THR A 116 -13.57 6.04 -1.77
CA THR A 116 -13.41 7.36 -2.37
C THR A 116 -11.96 7.70 -2.72
N GLY A 117 -10.98 7.04 -2.09
CA GLY A 117 -9.56 7.38 -2.17
C GLY A 117 -9.22 8.70 -1.45
N ILE A 118 -10.14 9.25 -0.65
CA ILE A 118 -9.92 10.53 0.05
C ILE A 118 -9.21 10.28 1.37
N GLN A 119 -8.13 11.03 1.60
CA GLN A 119 -7.44 11.06 2.89
C GLN A 119 -8.34 11.68 3.95
N GLU A 120 -8.62 10.94 5.02
CA GLU A 120 -9.49 11.37 6.11
C GLU A 120 -8.72 11.94 7.29
N ASN A 121 -7.57 11.34 7.60
CA ASN A 121 -6.81 11.71 8.79
C ASN A 121 -5.31 11.42 8.65
N VAL A 122 -4.51 12.16 9.40
CA VAL A 122 -3.08 11.90 9.63
C VAL A 122 -2.83 11.95 11.13
N THR A 123 -2.39 10.84 11.70
CA THR A 123 -2.07 10.73 13.11
C THR A 123 -0.57 10.55 13.31
N LYS A 124 0.06 11.41 14.09
CA LYS A 124 1.46 11.23 14.48
C LYS A 124 1.56 10.20 15.59
N ILE A 125 2.15 9.04 15.28
CA ILE A 125 2.32 7.93 16.23
C ILE A 125 3.67 8.02 16.93
N ASN A 126 4.72 8.38 16.17
CA ASN A 126 6.10 8.43 16.64
C ASN A 126 6.90 9.50 15.89
N ASN A 127 8.09 9.85 16.38
CA ASN A 127 9.00 10.77 15.70
C ASN A 127 9.95 10.07 14.73
N SER A 128 9.95 8.73 14.73
CA SER A 128 10.72 7.90 13.83
C SER A 128 9.83 6.87 13.14
N LYS A 129 10.41 6.11 12.22
CA LYS A 129 9.75 5.06 11.45
C LYS A 129 8.89 4.13 12.33
N ILE A 130 7.70 3.84 11.86
CA ILE A 130 6.80 2.82 12.39
C ILE A 130 6.65 1.68 11.38
N SER A 131 6.30 0.48 11.87
CA SER A 131 6.05 -0.66 10.97
C SER A 131 4.74 -0.52 10.21
N ARG A 132 4.54 -1.39 9.21
CA ARG A 132 3.22 -1.67 8.65
C ARG A 132 2.23 -1.94 9.78
N PRO A 133 0.98 -1.43 9.73
CA PRO A 133 -0.03 -1.78 10.72
C PRO A 133 -0.52 -3.21 10.53
N TYR A 134 -0.99 -3.80 11.63
CA TYR A 134 -1.65 -5.10 11.66
C TYR A 134 -2.96 -4.97 12.44
N VAL A 135 -3.98 -5.70 12.02
CA VAL A 135 -5.27 -5.74 12.73
C VAL A 135 -5.52 -7.14 13.26
N LEU A 136 -5.81 -7.23 14.55
CA LEU A 136 -6.18 -8.46 15.23
C LEU A 136 -7.30 -8.14 16.22
N ASN A 137 -8.40 -8.91 16.18
CA ASN A 137 -9.55 -8.76 17.09
C ASN A 137 -10.06 -7.30 17.19
N ASN A 138 -10.26 -6.65 16.04
CA ASN A 138 -10.69 -5.25 15.95
C ASN A 138 -9.73 -4.21 16.56
N SER A 139 -8.54 -4.60 16.92
CA SER A 139 -7.48 -3.72 17.41
C SER A 139 -6.36 -3.60 16.39
N MET A 140 -5.81 -2.40 16.25
CA MET A 140 -4.66 -2.15 15.40
C MET A 140 -3.38 -2.19 16.20
N PHE A 141 -2.37 -2.82 15.65
CA PHE A 141 -1.03 -2.93 16.23
C PHE A 141 0.03 -2.51 15.23
N LEU A 142 1.09 -1.92 15.70
CA LEU A 142 2.30 -1.65 14.92
C LEU A 142 3.53 -1.70 15.84
N ILE A 143 4.72 -1.73 15.23
CA ILE A 143 5.98 -1.67 15.95
C ILE A 143 6.51 -0.24 15.88
N LYS A 144 6.80 0.35 17.02
CA LYS A 144 7.54 1.61 17.18
C LYS A 144 8.61 1.44 18.26
N ASP A 145 9.80 2.00 18.04
CA ASP A 145 10.92 1.94 18.99
C ASP A 145 11.22 0.51 19.47
N ASN A 146 11.17 -0.47 18.55
CA ASN A 146 11.35 -1.90 18.81
C ASN A 146 10.31 -2.52 19.79
N ALA A 147 9.21 -1.86 20.02
CA ALA A 147 8.13 -2.35 20.89
C ALA A 147 6.80 -2.44 20.12
N LEU A 148 6.00 -3.44 20.46
CA LEU A 148 4.64 -3.57 19.98
C LEU A 148 3.75 -2.52 20.64
N ALA A 149 3.06 -1.72 19.83
CA ALA A 149 2.11 -0.71 20.29
C ALA A 149 0.71 -1.04 19.78
N LYS A 150 -0.28 -0.95 20.65
CA LYS A 150 -1.71 -0.96 20.29
C LYS A 150 -2.14 0.47 20.00
N ILE A 151 -2.81 0.66 18.88
CA ILE A 151 -3.33 1.96 18.45
C ILE A 151 -4.85 1.93 18.60
N GLU A 152 -5.35 2.90 19.29
CA GLU A 152 -6.79 3.06 19.54
C GLU A 152 -7.43 4.10 18.63
#